data_d090b6706e0f4e8eac7292e75c01ed24
#
_entry.id   d090b6706e0f4e8eac7292e75c01ed24
#
_cell.length_a   1.000
_cell.length_b   1.000
_cell.length_c   1.000
_cell.angle_alpha   90.00
_cell.angle_beta   90.00
_cell.angle_gamma   90.00
#
_symmetry.space_group_name_H-M   'P 1'
#
loop_
_entity.id
_entity.type
_entity.pdbx_description
1 polymer ?
#
loop_
_entity_poly.entity_id
_entity_poly.type
_entity_poly.pdbx_seq_one_letter_code
_entity_poly.pdbx_strand_id
1 'polypeptide(L)'
;NSQDNKLFVCGKKFFFAVMFVTMLLSLFKAAYASEVASKKCSNSIADRVIYYKARSGDVEAQYFLGNKLFAPACTSDEQEKGIALLIQAAQGDHPNALFILGYMIFENAQNDREIHDALRYLKKSSKLGHHPAMSYLGSILLNTATTNKEKREALDLLKTAALEGSDDAATTLYHIYSSGLYGENKSSCVANFWFALTLKKDTFTHKMPNAKISDCNNGDRLTIME
;
A
#
# COMPACT_ATOMS: atom_id res chain seq x y z
N ASN A 1 46.48 47.80 -10.03
CA ASN A 1 45.88 47.13 -11.23
C ASN A 1 46.44 45.72 -11.53
N SER A 2 47.56 45.29 -10.96
CA SER A 2 48.10 43.92 -11.17
C SER A 2 47.83 42.98 -9.98
N GLN A 3 47.50 43.52 -8.81
CA GLN A 3 47.23 42.72 -7.61
C GLN A 3 45.78 42.27 -7.56
N ASP A 4 44.82 43.05 -8.04
CA ASP A 4 43.39 42.69 -8.02
C ASP A 4 43.04 41.51 -8.92
N ASN A 5 43.78 41.34 -10.04
CA ASN A 5 43.56 40.21 -10.95
C ASN A 5 44.07 38.88 -10.38
N LYS A 6 45.04 38.85 -9.49
CA LYS A 6 45.54 37.60 -8.85
C LYS A 6 44.61 37.12 -7.76
N LEU A 7 43.98 37.99 -6.99
CA LEU A 7 42.99 37.62 -5.97
C LEU A 7 41.70 37.04 -6.60
N PHE A 8 41.24 37.62 -7.73
CA PHE A 8 40.04 37.18 -8.42
C PHE A 8 40.20 35.81 -9.10
N VAL A 9 41.39 35.48 -9.61
CA VAL A 9 41.71 34.19 -10.22
C VAL A 9 41.90 33.10 -9.14
N CYS A 10 42.41 33.44 -7.96
CA CYS A 10 42.57 32.53 -6.84
C CYS A 10 41.20 32.12 -6.23
N GLY A 11 40.29 33.11 -6.09
CA GLY A 11 38.92 32.88 -5.60
C GLY A 11 38.10 31.95 -6.51
N LYS A 12 38.19 32.10 -7.84
CA LYS A 12 37.51 31.20 -8.80
C LYS A 12 38.03 29.79 -8.72
N LYS A 13 39.35 29.59 -8.64
CA LYS A 13 39.93 28.26 -8.53
C LYS A 13 39.54 27.57 -7.22
N PHE A 14 39.48 28.31 -6.12
CA PHE A 14 39.05 27.80 -4.83
C PHE A 14 37.56 27.43 -4.84
N PHE A 15 36.71 28.25 -5.45
CA PHE A 15 35.28 27.97 -5.58
C PHE A 15 35.00 26.73 -6.43
N PHE A 16 35.70 26.54 -7.55
CA PHE A 16 35.62 25.34 -8.37
C PHE A 16 36.11 24.07 -7.63
N ALA A 17 37.16 24.18 -6.86
CA ALA A 17 37.68 23.07 -6.07
C ALA A 17 36.68 22.64 -4.97
N VAL A 18 36.06 23.60 -4.29
CA VAL A 18 35.02 23.31 -3.27
C VAL A 18 33.78 22.70 -3.90
N MET A 19 33.30 23.22 -5.03
CA MET A 19 32.18 22.63 -5.77
C MET A 19 32.47 21.21 -6.26
N PHE A 20 33.70 20.97 -6.75
CA PHE A 20 34.10 19.64 -7.22
C PHE A 20 34.18 18.65 -6.07
N VAL A 21 34.68 19.03 -4.91
CA VAL A 21 34.74 18.21 -3.70
C VAL A 21 33.33 17.89 -3.18
N THR A 22 32.42 18.89 -3.16
CA THR A 22 31.03 18.67 -2.73
C THR A 22 30.27 17.74 -3.68
N MET A 23 30.50 17.87 -4.98
CA MET A 23 29.93 16.98 -6.00
C MET A 23 30.47 15.56 -5.85
N LEU A 24 31.76 15.37 -5.64
CA LEU A 24 32.36 14.06 -5.38
C LEU A 24 31.82 13.45 -4.09
N LEU A 25 31.66 14.23 -3.01
CA LEU A 25 31.09 13.75 -1.76
C LEU A 25 29.63 13.34 -1.90
N SER A 26 28.85 14.04 -2.74
CA SER A 26 27.46 13.64 -3.00
C SER A 26 27.36 12.35 -3.82
N LEU A 27 28.22 12.17 -4.82
CA LEU A 27 28.33 10.94 -5.60
C LEU A 27 28.81 9.76 -4.72
N PHE A 28 29.76 10.02 -3.82
CA PHE A 28 30.23 9.00 -2.89
C PHE A 28 29.16 8.59 -1.87
N LYS A 29 28.38 9.55 -1.38
CA LYS A 29 27.22 9.26 -0.51
C LYS A 29 26.13 8.47 -1.23
N ALA A 30 25.84 8.79 -2.48
CA ALA A 30 24.88 8.06 -3.29
C ALA A 30 25.35 6.62 -3.58
N ALA A 31 26.62 6.45 -3.97
CA ALA A 31 27.24 5.13 -4.19
C ALA A 31 27.28 4.29 -2.91
N TYR A 32 27.67 4.90 -1.78
CA TYR A 32 27.71 4.23 -0.48
C TYR A 32 26.29 3.85 0.00
N ALA A 33 25.29 4.72 -0.19
CA ALA A 33 23.90 4.41 0.13
C ALA A 33 23.36 3.25 -0.71
N SER A 34 23.70 3.18 -2.00
CA SER A 34 23.29 2.08 -2.88
C SER A 34 23.97 0.75 -2.50
N GLU A 35 25.26 0.78 -2.11
CA GLU A 35 25.99 -0.39 -1.66
C GLU A 35 25.50 -0.92 -0.31
N VAL A 36 25.16 -0.02 0.63
CA VAL A 36 24.56 -0.39 1.93
C VAL A 36 23.14 -0.93 1.74
N ALA A 37 22.36 -0.38 0.82
CA ALA A 37 21.03 -0.86 0.47
C ALA A 37 21.08 -2.26 -0.16
N SER A 38 21.96 -2.48 -1.15
CA SER A 38 22.19 -3.77 -1.80
C SER A 38 22.57 -4.87 -0.79
N LYS A 39 23.40 -4.54 0.20
CA LYS A 39 23.82 -5.48 1.26
C LYS A 39 22.66 -5.90 2.18
N LYS A 40 21.57 -5.13 2.23
CA LYS A 40 20.41 -5.37 3.10
C LYS A 40 19.37 -6.30 2.47
N CYS A 41 19.33 -6.42 1.14
CA CYS A 41 18.31 -7.21 0.44
C CYS A 41 18.61 -8.70 0.30
N SER A 42 19.89 -9.15 0.34
CA SER A 42 20.23 -10.51 -0.09
C SER A 42 21.16 -11.35 0.79
N ASN A 43 21.37 -11.07 2.09
CA ASN A 43 22.54 -11.65 2.80
C ASN A 43 22.31 -12.39 4.13
N SER A 44 21.13 -12.93 4.43
CA SER A 44 21.00 -13.80 5.61
C SER A 44 20.93 -15.29 5.24
N ILE A 45 21.30 -16.17 6.19
CA ILE A 45 21.14 -17.64 6.01
C ILE A 45 19.66 -17.99 5.79
N ALA A 46 18.74 -17.25 6.46
CA ALA A 46 17.30 -17.39 6.27
C ALA A 46 16.89 -17.09 4.82
N ASP A 47 17.51 -16.10 4.18
CA ASP A 47 17.23 -15.75 2.78
C ASP A 47 17.59 -16.87 1.81
N ARG A 48 18.66 -17.63 2.10
CA ARG A 48 19.02 -18.79 1.27
C ARG A 48 17.96 -19.90 1.34
N VAL A 49 17.44 -20.19 2.52
CA VAL A 49 16.39 -21.19 2.69
C VAL A 49 15.13 -20.79 1.93
N ILE A 50 14.72 -19.53 2.10
CA ILE A 50 13.56 -18.97 1.37
C ILE A 50 13.81 -19.00 -0.14
N TYR A 51 15.01 -18.65 -0.59
CA TYR A 51 15.38 -18.71 -2.01
C TYR A 51 15.24 -20.12 -2.61
N TYR A 52 15.73 -21.18 -1.91
CA TYR A 52 15.60 -22.53 -2.38
C TYR A 52 14.13 -22.99 -2.42
N LYS A 53 13.34 -22.63 -1.42
CA LYS A 53 11.91 -22.93 -1.39
C LYS A 53 11.16 -22.22 -2.54
N ALA A 54 11.44 -20.93 -2.77
CA ALA A 54 10.84 -20.19 -3.87
C ALA A 54 11.15 -20.83 -5.24
N ARG A 55 12.41 -21.28 -5.43
CA ARG A 55 12.82 -22.01 -6.65
C ARG A 55 12.17 -23.37 -6.80
N SER A 56 11.81 -24.03 -5.72
CA SER A 56 11.07 -25.30 -5.76
C SER A 56 9.57 -25.14 -5.98
N GLY A 57 9.09 -23.90 -6.15
CA GLY A 57 7.68 -23.61 -6.43
C GLY A 57 6.82 -23.34 -5.19
N ASP A 58 7.43 -23.19 -4.00
CA ASP A 58 6.71 -22.80 -2.78
C ASP A 58 6.17 -21.38 -2.93
N VAL A 59 4.86 -21.25 -3.02
CA VAL A 59 4.13 -20.02 -3.32
C VAL A 59 4.33 -18.97 -2.22
N GLU A 60 4.34 -19.40 -0.97
CA GLU A 60 4.59 -18.53 0.19
C GLU A 60 6.01 -17.97 0.16
N ALA A 61 7.00 -18.83 -0.12
CA ALA A 61 8.39 -18.41 -0.24
C ALA A 61 8.61 -17.48 -1.44
N GLN A 62 7.94 -17.71 -2.56
CA GLN A 62 7.94 -16.81 -3.73
C GLN A 62 7.39 -15.44 -3.36
N TYR A 63 6.28 -15.36 -2.64
CA TYR A 63 5.73 -14.09 -2.16
C TYR A 63 6.70 -13.39 -1.21
N PHE A 64 7.20 -14.08 -0.18
CA PHE A 64 8.11 -13.48 0.81
C PHE A 64 9.37 -12.92 0.17
N LEU A 65 10.03 -13.72 -0.67
CA LEU A 65 11.24 -13.29 -1.35
C LEU A 65 10.95 -12.18 -2.36
N GLY A 66 9.86 -12.31 -3.12
CA GLY A 66 9.43 -11.32 -4.08
C GLY A 66 9.16 -9.97 -3.44
N ASN A 67 8.37 -9.94 -2.36
CA ASN A 67 8.07 -8.72 -1.62
C ASN A 67 9.32 -8.10 -0.98
N LYS A 68 10.23 -8.91 -0.49
CA LYS A 68 11.50 -8.44 0.07
C LYS A 68 12.39 -7.77 -0.98
N LEU A 69 12.55 -8.40 -2.14
CA LEU A 69 13.38 -7.90 -3.24
C LEU A 69 12.75 -6.70 -3.95
N PHE A 70 11.44 -6.56 -3.91
CA PHE A 70 10.71 -5.42 -4.48
C PHE A 70 10.86 -4.14 -3.64
N ALA A 71 11.42 -4.20 -2.44
CA ALA A 71 11.57 -3.03 -1.57
C ALA A 71 12.38 -1.90 -2.25
N PRO A 72 12.04 -0.61 -2.00
CA PRO A 72 12.74 0.53 -2.62
C PRO A 72 14.23 0.62 -2.28
N ALA A 73 14.67 -0.07 -1.22
CA ALA A 73 16.06 -0.13 -0.80
C ALA A 73 16.91 -1.11 -1.63
N CYS A 74 16.28 -1.92 -2.49
CA CYS A 74 16.95 -2.91 -3.33
C CYS A 74 17.37 -2.33 -4.67
N THR A 75 18.33 -2.97 -5.34
CA THR A 75 18.75 -2.57 -6.69
C THR A 75 17.66 -2.84 -7.73
N SER A 76 17.71 -2.18 -8.87
CA SER A 76 16.74 -2.41 -9.98
C SER A 76 16.69 -3.88 -10.40
N ASP A 77 17.83 -4.55 -10.50
CA ASP A 77 17.92 -5.99 -10.84
C ASP A 77 17.25 -6.88 -9.79
N GLU A 78 17.36 -6.52 -8.50
CA GLU A 78 16.69 -7.23 -7.41
C GLU A 78 15.18 -6.97 -7.43
N GLN A 79 14.76 -5.74 -7.71
CA GLN A 79 13.36 -5.39 -7.84
C GLN A 79 12.68 -6.13 -9.02
N GLU A 80 13.34 -6.25 -10.16
CA GLU A 80 12.86 -7.03 -11.29
C GLU A 80 12.70 -8.53 -10.92
N LYS A 81 13.67 -9.10 -10.23
CA LYS A 81 13.56 -10.47 -9.69
C LYS A 81 12.42 -10.58 -8.68
N GLY A 82 12.24 -9.56 -7.85
CA GLY A 82 11.14 -9.46 -6.90
C GLY A 82 9.78 -9.49 -7.59
N ILE A 83 9.60 -8.69 -8.63
CA ILE A 83 8.37 -8.68 -9.45
C ILE A 83 8.12 -10.04 -10.11
N ALA A 84 9.17 -10.67 -10.68
CA ALA A 84 9.04 -11.99 -11.29
C ALA A 84 8.55 -13.06 -10.29
N LEU A 85 9.06 -13.03 -9.05
CA LEU A 85 8.63 -13.92 -7.98
C LEU A 85 7.20 -13.61 -7.51
N LEU A 86 6.81 -12.33 -7.43
CA LEU A 86 5.43 -11.94 -7.12
C LEU A 86 4.46 -12.42 -8.20
N ILE A 87 4.86 -12.39 -9.48
CA ILE A 87 4.06 -12.95 -10.58
C ILE A 87 3.88 -14.46 -10.41
N GLN A 88 4.94 -15.20 -10.08
CA GLN A 88 4.86 -16.64 -9.82
C GLN A 88 3.95 -16.94 -8.63
N ALA A 89 4.09 -16.20 -7.53
CA ALA A 89 3.21 -16.35 -6.36
C ALA A 89 1.74 -16.05 -6.70
N ALA A 90 1.47 -15.04 -7.52
CA ALA A 90 0.12 -14.72 -7.97
C ALA A 90 -0.48 -15.78 -8.91
N GLN A 91 0.35 -16.44 -9.73
CA GLN A 91 -0.05 -17.62 -10.52
C GLN A 91 -0.43 -18.80 -9.63
N GLY A 92 0.23 -18.93 -8.47
CA GLY A 92 -0.13 -19.88 -7.40
C GLY A 92 -1.25 -19.40 -6.48
N ASP A 93 -2.00 -18.36 -6.86
CA ASP A 93 -3.15 -17.83 -6.12
C ASP A 93 -2.81 -17.23 -4.75
N HIS A 94 -1.58 -16.74 -4.55
CA HIS A 94 -1.23 -16.06 -3.31
C HIS A 94 -1.95 -14.71 -3.18
N PRO A 95 -2.83 -14.51 -2.16
CA PRO A 95 -3.71 -13.34 -2.12
C PRO A 95 -2.95 -12.01 -2.02
N ASN A 96 -1.88 -11.94 -1.22
CA ASN A 96 -1.07 -10.72 -1.11
C ASN A 96 -0.33 -10.41 -2.42
N ALA A 97 0.19 -11.42 -3.13
CA ALA A 97 0.87 -11.22 -4.40
C ALA A 97 -0.10 -10.70 -5.49
N LEU A 98 -1.30 -11.29 -5.55
CA LEU A 98 -2.38 -10.81 -6.42
C LEU A 98 -2.75 -9.35 -6.12
N PHE A 99 -2.85 -8.98 -4.84
CA PHE A 99 -3.12 -7.60 -4.44
C PHE A 99 -2.01 -6.65 -4.87
N ILE A 100 -0.74 -6.98 -4.58
CA ILE A 100 0.41 -6.13 -4.94
C ILE A 100 0.45 -5.90 -6.44
N LEU A 101 0.32 -6.95 -7.26
CA LEU A 101 0.32 -6.81 -8.71
C LEU A 101 -0.87 -6.00 -9.21
N GLY A 102 -2.08 -6.27 -8.71
CA GLY A 102 -3.26 -5.51 -9.06
C GLY A 102 -3.15 -4.03 -8.72
N TYR A 103 -2.64 -3.72 -7.53
CA TYR A 103 -2.37 -2.36 -7.08
C TYR A 103 -1.33 -1.67 -7.99
N MET A 104 -0.19 -2.32 -8.22
CA MET A 104 0.88 -1.76 -9.06
C MET A 104 0.41 -1.46 -10.48
N ILE A 105 -0.31 -2.40 -11.09
CA ILE A 105 -0.82 -2.23 -12.46
C ILE A 105 -1.84 -1.08 -12.48
N PHE A 106 -2.75 -1.01 -11.49
CA PHE A 106 -3.78 0.03 -11.43
C PHE A 106 -3.18 1.44 -11.29
N GLU A 107 -2.22 1.62 -10.36
CA GLU A 107 -1.57 2.92 -10.12
C GLU A 107 -0.74 3.42 -11.32
N ASN A 108 -0.26 2.51 -12.18
CA ASN A 108 0.56 2.85 -13.34
C ASN A 108 -0.17 2.68 -14.68
N ALA A 109 -1.47 2.36 -14.65
CA ALA A 109 -2.24 2.08 -15.86
C ALA A 109 -2.29 3.28 -16.81
N GLN A 110 -1.96 3.03 -18.08
CA GLN A 110 -1.97 4.03 -19.14
C GLN A 110 -3.18 3.87 -20.08
N ASN A 111 -3.92 2.77 -19.95
CA ASN A 111 -5.04 2.43 -20.82
C ASN A 111 -6.06 1.51 -20.11
N ASP A 112 -7.25 1.39 -20.69
CA ASP A 112 -8.36 0.60 -20.14
C ASP A 112 -8.05 -0.89 -20.02
N ARG A 113 -7.19 -1.42 -20.87
CA ARG A 113 -6.77 -2.84 -20.82
C ARG A 113 -5.99 -3.12 -19.54
N GLU A 114 -5.05 -2.25 -19.19
CA GLU A 114 -4.27 -2.37 -17.95
C GLU A 114 -5.17 -2.21 -16.72
N ILE A 115 -6.12 -1.28 -16.74
CA ILE A 115 -7.13 -1.13 -15.68
C ILE A 115 -7.92 -2.44 -15.53
N HIS A 116 -8.36 -3.03 -16.65
CA HIS A 116 -9.10 -4.30 -16.61
C HIS A 116 -8.26 -5.45 -16.04
N ASP A 117 -6.99 -5.54 -16.43
CA ASP A 117 -6.06 -6.55 -15.90
C ASP A 117 -5.83 -6.35 -14.39
N ALA A 118 -5.63 -5.11 -13.94
CA ALA A 118 -5.50 -4.77 -12.52
C ALA A 118 -6.74 -5.19 -11.72
N LEU A 119 -7.93 -4.85 -12.21
CA LEU A 119 -9.19 -5.22 -11.57
C LEU A 119 -9.38 -6.75 -11.51
N ARG A 120 -8.89 -7.50 -12.49
CA ARG A 120 -8.93 -8.97 -12.46
C ARG A 120 -8.08 -9.54 -11.32
N TYR A 121 -6.87 -9.02 -11.11
CA TYR A 121 -6.01 -9.40 -9.98
C TYR A 121 -6.64 -9.02 -8.63
N LEU A 122 -7.14 -7.79 -8.49
CA LEU A 122 -7.79 -7.32 -7.27
C LEU A 122 -9.05 -8.13 -6.93
N LYS A 123 -9.89 -8.44 -7.92
CA LYS A 123 -11.08 -9.29 -7.75
C LYS A 123 -10.69 -10.70 -7.29
N LYS A 124 -9.63 -11.27 -7.85
CA LYS A 124 -9.16 -12.60 -7.45
C LYS A 124 -8.64 -12.60 -6.01
N SER A 125 -7.82 -11.62 -5.64
CA SER A 125 -7.34 -11.42 -4.28
C SER A 125 -8.48 -11.24 -3.27
N SER A 126 -9.46 -10.39 -3.60
CA SER A 126 -10.65 -10.16 -2.79
C SER A 126 -11.46 -11.45 -2.55
N LYS A 127 -11.66 -12.27 -3.59
CA LYS A 127 -12.35 -13.57 -3.48
C LYS A 127 -11.62 -14.57 -2.58
N LEU A 128 -10.31 -14.45 -2.46
CA LEU A 128 -9.48 -15.25 -1.55
C LEU A 128 -9.45 -14.71 -0.11
N GLY A 129 -10.31 -13.74 0.21
CA GLY A 129 -10.44 -13.20 1.56
C GLY A 129 -9.40 -12.14 1.93
N HIS A 130 -8.68 -11.56 0.96
CA HIS A 130 -7.69 -10.52 1.25
C HIS A 130 -8.37 -9.16 1.51
N HIS A 131 -8.49 -8.77 2.76
CA HIS A 131 -9.25 -7.57 3.17
C HIS A 131 -8.72 -6.26 2.59
N PRO A 132 -7.38 -6.02 2.47
CA PRO A 132 -6.86 -4.86 1.75
C PRO A 132 -7.31 -4.82 0.28
N ALA A 133 -7.39 -5.97 -0.39
CA ALA A 133 -7.89 -6.01 -1.77
C ALA A 133 -9.38 -5.73 -1.85
N MET A 134 -10.18 -6.19 -0.88
CA MET A 134 -11.61 -5.86 -0.80
C MET A 134 -11.81 -4.36 -0.60
N SER A 135 -11.06 -3.74 0.31
CA SER A 135 -11.12 -2.30 0.58
C SER A 135 -10.76 -1.48 -0.65
N TYR A 136 -9.63 -1.80 -1.28
CA TYR A 136 -9.13 -1.08 -2.45
C TYR A 136 -10.05 -1.24 -3.66
N LEU A 137 -10.49 -2.48 -3.94
CA LEU A 137 -11.46 -2.78 -5.00
C LEU A 137 -12.79 -2.08 -4.75
N GLY A 138 -13.31 -2.11 -3.52
CA GLY A 138 -14.55 -1.44 -3.14
C GLY A 138 -14.48 0.06 -3.41
N SER A 139 -13.36 0.70 -3.07
CA SER A 139 -13.14 2.14 -3.32
C SER A 139 -13.09 2.46 -4.82
N ILE A 140 -12.40 1.65 -5.62
CA ILE A 140 -12.36 1.82 -7.09
C ILE A 140 -13.76 1.68 -7.67
N LEU A 141 -14.46 0.58 -7.34
CA LEU A 141 -15.80 0.30 -7.86
C LEU A 141 -16.80 1.38 -7.45
N LEU A 142 -16.70 1.91 -6.24
CA LEU A 142 -17.58 2.97 -5.76
C LEU A 142 -17.41 4.27 -6.56
N ASN A 143 -16.17 4.63 -6.89
CA ASN A 143 -15.85 5.81 -7.67
C ASN A 143 -16.24 5.67 -9.15
N THR A 144 -16.27 4.44 -9.69
CA THR A 144 -16.60 4.17 -11.08
C THR A 144 -18.06 3.72 -11.27
N ALA A 145 -18.79 3.47 -10.20
CA ALA A 145 -20.17 2.97 -10.24
C ALA A 145 -21.12 3.95 -10.92
N THR A 146 -21.82 3.48 -11.94
CA THR A 146 -22.84 4.24 -12.69
C THR A 146 -24.25 3.92 -12.22
N THR A 147 -24.46 2.73 -11.66
CA THR A 147 -25.76 2.25 -11.19
C THR A 147 -25.82 2.10 -9.67
N ASN A 148 -27.04 2.19 -9.11
CA ASN A 148 -27.23 1.95 -7.68
C ASN A 148 -26.92 0.51 -7.26
N LYS A 149 -26.97 -0.45 -8.19
CA LYS A 149 -26.58 -1.84 -7.93
C LYS A 149 -25.07 -1.94 -7.71
N GLU A 150 -24.29 -1.35 -8.62
CA GLU A 150 -22.82 -1.32 -8.51
C GLU A 150 -22.35 -0.60 -7.24
N LYS A 151 -23.00 0.52 -6.88
CA LYS A 151 -22.70 1.24 -5.63
C LYS A 151 -22.91 0.36 -4.40
N ARG A 152 -24.05 -0.39 -4.36
CA ARG A 152 -24.30 -1.32 -3.25
C ARG A 152 -23.27 -2.43 -3.18
N GLU A 153 -22.92 -3.05 -4.30
CA GLU A 153 -21.88 -4.09 -4.35
C GLU A 153 -20.54 -3.57 -3.85
N ALA A 154 -20.16 -2.36 -4.24
CA ALA A 154 -18.93 -1.72 -3.76
C ALA A 154 -18.98 -1.41 -2.25
N LEU A 155 -20.11 -0.89 -1.77
CA LEU A 155 -20.31 -0.64 -0.34
C LEU A 155 -20.29 -1.94 0.49
N ASP A 156 -20.84 -3.03 -0.03
CA ASP A 156 -20.83 -4.32 0.66
C ASP A 156 -19.41 -4.91 0.76
N LEU A 157 -18.57 -4.71 -0.26
CA LEU A 157 -17.14 -5.03 -0.19
C LEU A 157 -16.44 -4.23 0.91
N LEU A 158 -16.67 -2.92 0.97
CA LEU A 158 -16.09 -2.06 2.01
C LEU A 158 -16.57 -2.46 3.41
N LYS A 159 -17.86 -2.73 3.58
CA LYS A 159 -18.43 -3.18 4.87
C LYS A 159 -17.81 -4.49 5.30
N THR A 160 -17.68 -5.46 4.41
CA THR A 160 -17.03 -6.73 4.70
C THR A 160 -15.57 -6.52 5.11
N ALA A 161 -14.80 -5.75 4.33
CA ALA A 161 -13.41 -5.47 4.66
C ALA A 161 -13.25 -4.78 6.03
N ALA A 162 -14.12 -3.82 6.36
CA ALA A 162 -14.08 -3.10 7.62
C ALA A 162 -14.39 -4.01 8.83
N LEU A 163 -15.39 -4.88 8.69
CA LEU A 163 -15.76 -5.84 9.73
C LEU A 163 -14.66 -6.88 9.98
N GLU A 164 -13.91 -7.22 8.95
CA GLU A 164 -12.74 -8.11 9.02
C GLU A 164 -11.44 -7.37 9.41
N GLY A 165 -11.54 -6.10 9.79
CA GLY A 165 -10.46 -5.33 10.41
C GLY A 165 -9.65 -4.45 9.45
N SER A 166 -10.18 -4.09 8.29
CA SER A 166 -9.56 -3.08 7.42
C SER A 166 -9.88 -1.68 7.91
N ASP A 167 -8.88 -0.99 8.45
CA ASP A 167 -9.00 0.40 8.91
C ASP A 167 -9.32 1.36 7.76
N ASP A 168 -8.74 1.11 6.58
CA ASP A 168 -8.98 1.91 5.37
C ASP A 168 -10.45 1.83 4.93
N ALA A 169 -11.03 0.62 4.96
CA ALA A 169 -12.44 0.44 4.65
C ALA A 169 -13.34 1.10 5.69
N ALA A 170 -13.03 0.95 6.98
CA ALA A 170 -13.78 1.58 8.05
C ALA A 170 -13.73 3.11 7.98
N THR A 171 -12.56 3.69 7.69
CA THR A 171 -12.39 5.13 7.48
C THR A 171 -13.18 5.61 6.27
N THR A 172 -13.14 4.88 5.16
CA THR A 172 -13.91 5.20 3.96
C THR A 172 -15.42 5.21 4.26
N LEU A 173 -15.93 4.21 4.96
CA LEU A 173 -17.34 4.14 5.37
C LEU A 173 -17.73 5.26 6.33
N TYR A 174 -16.84 5.60 7.28
CA TYR A 174 -17.04 6.77 8.13
C TYR A 174 -17.28 8.05 7.30
N HIS A 175 -16.43 8.31 6.31
CA HIS A 175 -16.59 9.48 5.44
C HIS A 175 -17.88 9.43 4.61
N ILE A 176 -18.25 8.26 4.09
CA ILE A 176 -19.49 8.07 3.33
C ILE A 176 -20.71 8.43 4.18
N TYR A 177 -20.84 7.85 5.37
CA TYR A 177 -22.01 8.06 6.22
C TYR A 177 -22.01 9.40 6.96
N SER A 178 -20.85 9.98 7.25
CA SER A 178 -20.77 11.32 7.84
C SER A 178 -21.16 12.43 6.87
N SER A 179 -20.95 12.21 5.57
CA SER A 179 -21.22 13.21 4.52
C SER A 179 -22.46 12.92 3.69
N GLY A 180 -23.01 11.71 3.73
CA GLY A 180 -24.14 11.28 2.90
C GLY A 180 -23.75 11.11 1.43
N LEU A 181 -22.62 10.46 1.17
CA LEU A 181 -22.09 10.24 -0.18
C LEU A 181 -22.70 8.98 -0.83
N TYR A 182 -22.60 8.91 -2.16
CA TYR A 182 -22.96 7.75 -2.99
C TYR A 182 -24.42 7.27 -2.84
N GLY A 183 -25.33 8.15 -2.40
CA GLY A 183 -26.74 7.84 -2.21
C GLY A 183 -27.07 7.27 -0.83
N GLU A 184 -26.11 7.15 0.06
CA GLU A 184 -26.32 6.82 1.46
C GLU A 184 -26.82 8.04 2.24
N ASN A 185 -27.74 7.82 3.18
CA ASN A 185 -28.20 8.89 4.06
C ASN A 185 -27.11 9.29 5.05
N LYS A 186 -26.99 10.59 5.28
CA LYS A 186 -26.10 11.11 6.34
C LYS A 186 -26.57 10.58 7.69
N SER A 187 -25.69 9.87 8.39
CA SER A 187 -25.95 9.31 9.70
C SER A 187 -24.72 9.37 10.58
N SER A 188 -24.76 10.23 11.59
CA SER A 188 -23.66 10.33 12.56
C SER A 188 -23.50 9.06 13.38
N CYS A 189 -24.60 8.35 13.65
CA CYS A 189 -24.56 7.09 14.39
C CYS A 189 -23.81 6.00 13.62
N VAL A 190 -24.18 5.79 12.33
CA VAL A 190 -23.52 4.81 11.47
C VAL A 190 -22.06 5.21 11.21
N ALA A 191 -21.79 6.49 11.00
CA ALA A 191 -20.42 6.98 10.84
C ALA A 191 -19.57 6.67 12.09
N ASN A 192 -20.07 6.98 13.30
CA ASN A 192 -19.37 6.71 14.54
C ASN A 192 -19.13 5.19 14.77
N PHE A 193 -20.06 4.33 14.36
CA PHE A 193 -19.85 2.89 14.40
C PHE A 193 -18.61 2.48 13.58
N TRP A 194 -18.48 2.97 12.34
CA TRP A 194 -17.31 2.67 11.51
C TRP A 194 -16.02 3.28 12.09
N PHE A 195 -16.09 4.50 12.61
CA PHE A 195 -14.95 5.14 13.27
C PHE A 195 -14.46 4.35 14.50
N ALA A 196 -15.39 3.85 15.31
CA ALA A 196 -15.05 3.04 16.49
C ALA A 196 -14.28 1.76 16.15
N LEU A 197 -14.45 1.21 14.94
CA LEU A 197 -13.66 0.05 14.49
C LEU A 197 -12.18 0.40 14.25
N THR A 198 -11.87 1.63 13.85
CA THR A 198 -10.48 2.06 13.65
C THR A 198 -9.71 2.27 14.96
N LEU A 199 -10.41 2.61 16.05
CA LEU A 199 -9.79 2.90 17.35
C LEU A 199 -9.38 1.64 18.14
N LYS A 200 -9.78 0.45 17.69
CA LYS A 200 -9.61 -0.80 18.48
C LYS A 200 -8.20 -1.38 18.52
N LYS A 201 -7.28 -0.94 17.67
CA LYS A 201 -5.97 -1.57 17.54
C LYS A 201 -5.02 -1.35 18.72
N ASP A 202 -5.20 -0.27 19.52
CA ASP A 202 -4.15 0.13 20.46
C ASP A 202 -4.45 -0.10 21.94
N THR A 203 -5.68 -0.42 22.37
CA THR A 203 -6.00 -0.38 23.80
C THR A 203 -6.86 -1.50 24.41
N PHE A 204 -7.50 -2.39 23.64
CA PHE A 204 -8.37 -3.39 24.31
C PHE A 204 -8.43 -4.75 23.60
N THR A 205 -7.76 -5.74 24.18
CA THR A 205 -8.18 -7.15 24.14
C THR A 205 -9.56 -7.29 24.81
N HIS A 206 -10.53 -7.92 24.12
CA HIS A 206 -11.77 -8.45 24.67
C HIS A 206 -12.88 -7.47 25.05
N LYS A 207 -13.55 -6.89 24.12
CA LYS A 207 -15.02 -6.85 23.98
C LYS A 207 -15.37 -5.90 22.84
N MET A 208 -15.89 -6.44 21.73
CA MET A 208 -16.68 -5.58 20.82
C MET A 208 -17.75 -4.92 21.69
N PRO A 209 -17.98 -3.58 21.64
CA PRO A 209 -19.25 -3.09 22.08
C PRO A 209 -20.31 -3.86 21.28
N ASN A 210 -21.34 -4.36 21.91
CA ASN A 210 -22.48 -5.03 21.27
C ASN A 210 -23.28 -4.07 20.37
N ALA A 211 -22.69 -2.94 19.98
CA ALA A 211 -23.26 -1.96 19.08
C ALA A 211 -23.37 -2.55 17.67
N LYS A 212 -24.57 -2.76 17.23
CA LYS A 212 -24.91 -3.16 15.86
C LYS A 212 -25.37 -1.92 15.10
N ILE A 213 -25.10 -1.90 13.79
CA ILE A 213 -25.64 -0.83 12.92
C ILE A 213 -27.16 -0.73 13.04
N SER A 214 -27.86 -1.85 13.33
CA SER A 214 -29.31 -1.89 13.63
C SER A 214 -29.71 -0.95 14.75
N ASP A 215 -28.85 -0.66 15.73
CA ASP A 215 -29.14 0.17 16.86
C ASP A 215 -29.21 1.65 16.48
N CYS A 216 -28.61 2.03 15.36
CA CYS A 216 -28.68 3.37 14.79
C CYS A 216 -30.05 3.71 14.14
N ASN A 217 -30.88 2.71 13.83
CA ASN A 217 -32.18 2.94 13.20
C ASN A 217 -33.27 3.42 14.18
N ASN A 218 -33.00 3.33 15.49
CA ASN A 218 -33.95 3.72 16.53
C ASN A 218 -33.74 5.14 17.07
N GLY A 219 -32.92 5.97 16.40
CA GLY A 219 -32.66 7.35 16.82
C GLY A 219 -31.70 7.47 18.02
N ASP A 220 -31.17 6.38 18.48
CA ASP A 220 -30.25 6.35 19.61
C ASP A 220 -28.83 6.75 19.19
N ARG A 221 -28.23 7.66 19.95
CA ARG A 221 -26.79 7.93 19.87
C ARG A 221 -26.04 6.68 20.32
N LEU A 222 -25.15 6.14 19.48
CA LEU A 222 -24.13 5.19 19.94
C LEU A 222 -23.40 5.84 21.11
N THR A 223 -23.76 5.45 22.34
CA THR A 223 -22.98 5.78 23.52
C THR A 223 -21.79 4.84 23.52
N ILE A 224 -20.66 5.32 23.03
CA ILE A 224 -19.38 4.65 23.26
C ILE A 224 -19.14 4.81 24.76
N MET A 225 -19.40 3.77 25.53
CA MET A 225 -18.98 3.73 26.92
C MET A 225 -17.45 3.72 26.94
N GLU A 226 -16.87 4.79 27.49
CA GLU A 226 -15.45 4.93 27.80
C GLU A 226 -14.96 3.81 28.73
#